data_f49c12e46079f79c1fc947b5e2b76f06
#
_entry.id   f49c12e46079f79c1fc947b5e2b76f06
#
_cell.length_a   1.000
_cell.length_b   1.000
_cell.length_c   1.000
_cell.angle_alpha   90.00
_cell.angle_beta   90.00
_cell.angle_gamma   90.00
#
_symmetry.space_group_name_H-M   'P 1'
#
loop_
_entity.id
_entity.type
_entity.pdbx_description
1 polymer ?
#
loop_
_entity_poly.entity_id
_entity_poly.type
_entity_poly.pdbx_seq_one_letter_code
_entity_poly.pdbx_strand_id
1 'polypeptide(L)'
;MASGYNMRPPRSHWLPSNIPARQNNMSKDNIQDVVRKSLEKYFRDLGEQEPSNVYDMVVFTVEKPILEAVMMRAEGNQSHAAEMLGINRNTLRKKLQQHGLL
;
A
#
# COMPACT_ATOMS: atom_id res chain seq x y z
N MET A 1 23.66 13.00 -4.14
CA MET A 1 23.75 13.13 -4.51
C MET A 1 23.69 13.03 -4.57
N ALA A 2 23.61 12.73 -4.16
CA ALA A 2 23.59 12.69 -4.34
C ALA A 2 23.44 12.41 -4.04
N SER A 3 23.48 12.46 -3.66
CA SER A 3 23.33 12.31 -3.67
C SER A 3 22.84 12.17 -3.46
N GLY A 4 22.68 12.11 -3.18
CA GLY A 4 22.26 12.24 -3.24
C GLY A 4 21.60 11.96 -3.04
N TYR A 5 21.21 12.11 -2.84
CA TYR A 5 20.62 12.11 -3.12
C TYR A 5 20.19 12.30 -3.18
N ASN A 6 20.13 12.63 -2.97
CA ASN A 6 19.67 12.87 -3.30
C ASN A 6 19.05 12.98 -3.63
N MET A 7 18.73 13.41 -3.62
CA MET A 7 18.00 13.48 -4.03
C MET A 7 17.47 13.16 -4.52
N ARG A 8 17.13 13.16 -4.66
CA ARG A 8 16.60 12.73 -5.22
C ARG A 8 15.60 12.75 -5.46
N PRO A 9 15.04 12.71 -5.96
CA PRO A 9 14.09 12.46 -6.16
C PRO A 9 13.65 12.38 -6.60
N PRO A 10 13.68 12.69 -7.11
CA PRO A 10 12.52 12.29 -6.95
C PRO A 10 12.06 11.13 -7.58
N ARG A 11 12.67 10.63 -8.25
CA ARG A 11 12.13 9.35 -8.43
C ARG A 11 10.90 9.17 -7.58
N SER A 12 10.27 8.06 -7.59
CA SER A 12 9.11 7.88 -6.73
C SER A 12 9.44 8.36 -5.34
N HIS A 13 8.97 9.53 -4.99
CA HIS A 13 9.31 10.13 -3.71
C HIS A 13 8.72 9.35 -2.54
N TRP A 14 7.77 8.46 -2.79
CA TRP A 14 7.20 7.63 -1.73
C TRP A 14 8.05 6.42 -1.42
N LEU A 15 9.07 6.15 -2.24
CA LEU A 15 10.01 5.06 -1.97
C LEU A 15 11.23 5.61 -1.25
N PRO A 16 11.69 4.93 -0.20
CA PRO A 16 12.95 5.33 0.39
C PRO A 16 14.05 5.26 -0.65
N SER A 17 14.91 6.28 -0.66
CA SER A 17 15.93 6.37 -1.68
C SER A 17 17.01 5.30 -1.53
N ASN A 18 17.05 4.63 -0.38
CA ASN A 18 18.08 3.65 -0.11
C ASN A 18 17.63 2.21 -0.39
N ILE A 19 16.48 2.02 -1.02
CA ILE A 19 16.01 0.67 -1.35
C ILE A 19 16.73 0.19 -2.60
N PRO A 20 17.50 -0.92 -2.52
CA PRO A 20 18.12 -1.47 -3.71
C PRO A 20 17.05 -2.02 -4.66
N ALA A 21 17.40 -2.08 -5.94
CA ALA A 21 16.47 -2.55 -6.96
C ALA A 21 15.94 -3.95 -6.66
N ARG A 22 16.80 -4.84 -6.20
CA ARG A 22 16.38 -6.22 -5.94
C ARG A 22 15.44 -6.34 -4.75
N GLN A 23 15.47 -5.37 -3.83
CA GLN A 23 14.52 -5.36 -2.70
C GLN A 23 13.21 -4.71 -3.09
N ASN A 24 13.19 -4.08 -4.25
CA ASN A 24 12.02 -3.41 -4.76
C ASN A 24 11.50 -4.17 -5.98
N ASN A 25 11.56 -5.50 -5.91
CA ASN A 25 11.22 -6.32 -7.06
C ASN A 25 9.77 -6.81 -7.03
N MET A 26 8.98 -6.26 -6.12
CA MET A 26 7.55 -6.51 -6.16
C MET A 26 7.02 -6.10 -7.53
N SER A 27 6.11 -6.89 -8.07
CA SER A 27 5.61 -6.66 -9.42
C SER A 27 4.67 -5.46 -9.42
N LYS A 28 5.23 -4.26 -9.45
CA LYS A 28 4.45 -3.04 -9.40
C LYS A 28 3.53 -2.90 -10.59
N ASP A 29 4.01 -3.27 -11.77
CA ASP A 29 3.20 -3.21 -12.98
C ASP A 29 2.00 -4.12 -12.87
N ASN A 30 2.18 -5.30 -12.27
CA ASN A 30 1.10 -6.24 -12.10
C ASN A 30 0.03 -5.69 -11.15
N ILE A 31 0.47 -5.09 -10.05
CA ILE A 31 -0.46 -4.50 -9.08
C ILE A 31 -1.21 -3.34 -9.70
N GLN A 32 -0.50 -2.47 -10.42
CA GLN A 32 -1.13 -1.34 -11.09
C GLN A 32 -2.17 -1.82 -12.09
N ASP A 33 -1.84 -2.87 -12.83
CA ASP A 33 -2.75 -3.43 -13.83
C ASP A 33 -4.02 -3.95 -13.18
N VAL A 34 -3.88 -4.69 -12.09
CA VAL A 34 -5.04 -5.23 -11.38
C VAL A 34 -5.94 -4.10 -10.87
N VAL A 35 -5.34 -3.08 -10.29
CA VAL A 35 -6.11 -1.94 -9.79
C VAL A 35 -6.82 -1.23 -10.93
N ARG A 36 -6.10 -0.99 -12.03
CA ARG A 36 -6.68 -0.30 -13.19
C ARG A 36 -7.86 -1.07 -13.75
N LYS A 37 -7.68 -2.36 -13.94
CA LYS A 37 -8.75 -3.19 -14.51
C LYS A 37 -9.94 -3.31 -13.56
N SER A 38 -9.67 -3.40 -12.27
CA SER A 38 -10.75 -3.46 -11.28
C SER A 38 -11.57 -2.17 -11.30
N LEU A 39 -10.91 -1.03 -11.43
CA LEU A 39 -11.59 0.25 -11.49
C LEU A 39 -12.39 0.40 -12.78
N GLU A 40 -11.84 -0.07 -13.90
CA GLU A 40 -12.58 -0.04 -15.17
C GLU A 40 -13.87 -0.83 -15.07
N LYS A 41 -13.78 -2.00 -14.44
CA LYS A 41 -14.99 -2.81 -14.24
C LYS A 41 -15.98 -2.10 -13.32
N TYR A 42 -15.47 -1.50 -12.26
CA TYR A 42 -16.31 -0.78 -11.32
C TYR A 42 -17.06 0.35 -12.04
N PHE A 43 -16.35 1.11 -12.87
CA PHE A 43 -16.98 2.22 -13.60
C PHE A 43 -18.03 1.71 -14.59
N ARG A 44 -17.74 0.59 -15.25
CA ARG A 44 -18.72 0.00 -16.16
C ARG A 44 -19.99 -0.43 -15.41
N ASP A 45 -19.79 -1.05 -14.25
CA ASP A 45 -20.94 -1.54 -13.45
C ASP A 45 -21.76 -0.38 -12.90
N LEU A 46 -21.12 0.76 -12.64
CA LEU A 46 -21.84 1.96 -12.20
C LEU A 46 -22.78 2.51 -13.26
N GLY A 47 -22.43 2.31 -14.52
CA GLY A 47 -23.19 2.88 -15.63
C GLY A 47 -23.13 4.39 -15.59
N GLU A 48 -24.28 5.04 -15.46
CA GLU A 48 -24.34 6.50 -15.49
C GLU A 48 -24.20 7.12 -14.10
N GLN A 49 -24.08 6.32 -13.07
CA GLN A 49 -23.91 6.85 -11.73
C GLN A 49 -22.51 7.42 -11.57
N GLU A 50 -22.43 8.53 -10.83
CA GLU A 50 -21.14 9.16 -10.58
C GLU A 50 -20.37 8.37 -9.55
N PRO A 51 -19.11 8.07 -9.82
CA PRO A 51 -18.27 7.45 -8.80
C PRO A 51 -18.08 8.39 -7.61
N SER A 52 -17.99 7.84 -6.42
CA SER A 52 -17.72 8.62 -5.22
C SER A 52 -16.85 7.81 -4.29
N ASN A 53 -16.01 8.52 -3.52
CA ASN A 53 -15.13 7.90 -2.53
C ASN A 53 -14.24 6.82 -3.14
N VAL A 54 -13.83 7.00 -4.38
CA VAL A 54 -13.02 5.99 -5.08
C VAL A 54 -11.69 5.78 -4.38
N TYR A 55 -11.06 6.87 -3.98
CA TYR A 55 -9.76 6.78 -3.32
C TYR A 55 -9.85 5.92 -2.05
N ASP A 56 -10.80 6.26 -1.19
CA ASP A 56 -10.94 5.52 0.08
C ASP A 56 -11.29 4.07 -0.16
N MET A 57 -12.14 3.81 -1.14
CA MET A 57 -12.55 2.45 -1.47
C MET A 57 -11.35 1.61 -1.91
N VAL A 58 -10.55 2.16 -2.81
CA VAL A 58 -9.38 1.42 -3.32
C VAL A 58 -8.35 1.22 -2.23
N VAL A 59 -8.04 2.28 -1.49
CA VAL A 59 -7.03 2.20 -0.43
C VAL A 59 -7.46 1.20 0.62
N PHE A 60 -8.72 1.25 1.05
CA PHE A 60 -9.21 0.31 2.05
C PHE A 60 -9.10 -1.13 1.56
N THR A 61 -9.48 -1.36 0.31
CA THR A 61 -9.44 -2.71 -0.27
C THR A 61 -8.03 -3.26 -0.37
N VAL A 62 -7.09 -2.41 -0.81
CA VAL A 62 -5.70 -2.84 -0.97
C VAL A 62 -5.00 -2.96 0.38
N GLU A 63 -5.40 -2.18 1.34
CA GLU A 63 -4.75 -2.15 2.64
C GLU A 63 -4.88 -3.47 3.39
N LYS A 64 -6.03 -4.12 3.29
CA LYS A 64 -6.26 -5.35 4.05
C LYS A 64 -5.24 -6.44 3.72
N PRO A 65 -5.03 -6.80 2.46
CA PRO A 65 -4.02 -7.82 2.16
C PRO A 65 -2.61 -7.41 2.55
N ILE A 66 -2.31 -6.10 2.51
CA ILE A 66 -1.00 -5.63 2.98
C ILE A 66 -0.85 -5.94 4.46
N LEU A 67 -1.86 -5.59 5.25
CA LEU A 67 -1.81 -5.82 6.70
C LEU A 67 -1.73 -7.29 7.03
N GLU A 68 -2.53 -8.10 6.35
CA GLU A 68 -2.52 -9.54 6.59
C GLU A 68 -1.15 -10.15 6.31
N ALA A 69 -0.55 -9.78 5.19
CA ALA A 69 0.73 -10.33 4.80
C ALA A 69 1.83 -9.93 5.78
N VAL A 70 1.83 -8.65 6.19
CA VAL A 70 2.87 -8.16 7.07
C VAL A 70 2.70 -8.73 8.48
N MET A 71 1.46 -8.84 8.96
CA MET A 71 1.23 -9.43 10.27
C MET A 71 1.65 -10.89 10.30
N MET A 72 1.40 -11.62 9.23
CA MET A 72 1.86 -13.00 9.13
C MET A 72 3.38 -13.07 9.16
N ARG A 73 4.04 -12.21 8.41
CA ARG A 73 5.49 -12.17 8.38
C ARG A 73 6.07 -11.81 9.74
N ALA A 74 5.41 -10.93 10.46
CA ALA A 74 5.83 -10.49 11.80
C ALA A 74 5.37 -11.44 12.89
N GLU A 75 4.68 -12.50 12.53
CA GLU A 75 4.21 -13.52 13.49
C GLU A 75 3.37 -12.91 14.60
N GLY A 76 2.53 -11.94 14.23
CA GLY A 76 1.63 -11.30 15.17
C GLY A 76 2.23 -10.18 15.99
N ASN A 77 3.49 -9.88 15.79
CA ASN A 77 4.18 -8.83 16.56
C ASN A 77 3.87 -7.48 15.93
N GLN A 78 2.99 -6.71 16.56
CA GLN A 78 2.54 -5.43 16.01
C GLN A 78 3.67 -4.42 15.89
N SER A 79 4.59 -4.38 16.85
CA SER A 79 5.70 -3.44 16.79
C SER A 79 6.60 -3.75 15.60
N HIS A 80 6.90 -5.01 15.39
CA HIS A 80 7.72 -5.42 14.26
C HIS A 80 7.00 -5.15 12.93
N ALA A 81 5.71 -5.45 12.90
CA ALA A 81 4.92 -5.20 11.69
C ALA A 81 4.89 -3.72 11.33
N ALA A 82 4.73 -2.86 12.35
CA ALA A 82 4.73 -1.43 12.12
C ALA A 82 6.05 -0.95 11.55
N GLU A 83 7.15 -1.51 12.05
CA GLU A 83 8.46 -1.18 11.50
C GLU A 83 8.58 -1.61 10.05
N MET A 84 8.11 -2.81 9.73
CA MET A 84 8.15 -3.32 8.36
C MET A 84 7.33 -2.45 7.43
N LEU A 85 6.22 -1.94 7.91
CA LEU A 85 5.34 -1.09 7.11
C LEU A 85 5.80 0.35 7.06
N GLY A 86 6.67 0.76 7.98
CA GLY A 86 7.10 2.14 8.05
C GLY A 86 6.06 3.07 8.61
N ILE A 87 5.20 2.57 9.50
CA ILE A 87 4.17 3.40 10.13
C ILE A 87 4.25 3.26 11.64
N ASN A 88 3.56 4.16 12.32
CA ASN A 88 3.47 4.16 13.77
C ASN A 88 2.66 2.96 14.25
N ARG A 89 3.05 2.38 15.39
CA ARG A 89 2.35 1.22 15.93
C ARG A 89 0.87 1.52 16.21
N ASN A 90 0.59 2.71 16.74
CA ASN A 90 -0.81 3.07 17.01
C ASN A 90 -1.61 3.18 15.73
N THR A 91 -1.00 3.69 14.68
CA THR A 91 -1.63 3.75 13.36
C THR A 91 -1.92 2.35 12.84
N LEU A 92 -0.96 1.45 12.98
CA LEU A 92 -1.16 0.07 12.57
C LEU A 92 -2.31 -0.56 13.33
N ARG A 93 -2.35 -0.36 14.66
CA ARG A 93 -3.40 -0.93 15.47
C ARG A 93 -4.78 -0.48 15.02
N LYS A 94 -4.91 0.83 14.73
CA LYS A 94 -6.19 1.35 14.25
C LYS A 94 -6.59 0.73 12.92
N LYS A 95 -5.63 0.56 12.03
CA LYS A 95 -5.90 -0.05 10.73
C LYS A 95 -6.31 -1.50 10.88
N LEU A 96 -5.65 -2.22 11.76
CA LEU A 96 -6.02 -3.61 12.03
C LEU A 96 -7.46 -3.70 12.54
N GLN A 97 -7.84 -2.78 13.42
CA GLN A 97 -9.20 -2.75 13.93
C GLN A 97 -10.20 -2.43 12.82
N GLN A 98 -9.88 -1.48 11.96
CA GLN A 98 -10.76 -1.11 10.85
C GLN A 98 -11.02 -2.28 9.91
N HIS A 99 -10.03 -3.13 9.75
CA HIS A 99 -10.14 -4.27 8.83
C HIS A 99 -10.57 -5.56 9.51
N GLY A 100 -10.89 -5.49 10.80
CA GLY A 100 -11.32 -6.68 11.52
C GLY A 100 -10.22 -7.70 11.73
N LEU A 101 -8.97 -7.26 11.77
CA LEU A 101 -7.82 -8.13 11.91
C LEU A 101 -7.25 -8.15 13.32
N LEU A 102 -7.88 -7.45 14.23
CA LEU A 102 -7.40 -7.38 15.61
C LEU A 102 -8.44 -7.92 16.56
#